data_c13314899c8e5722c87ffa6bfe884a2b
#
_entry.id   c13314899c8e5722c87ffa6bfe884a2b
#
_cell.length_a   1.000
_cell.length_b   1.000
_cell.length_c   1.000
_cell.angle_alpha   90.00
_cell.angle_beta   90.00
_cell.angle_gamma   90.00
#
_symmetry.space_group_name_H-M   'P 1'
#
loop_
_entity.id
_entity.type
_entity.pdbx_description
1 polymer ?
#
loop_
_entity_poly.entity_id
_entity_poly.type
_entity_poly.pdbx_seq_one_letter_code
_entity_poly.pdbx_strand_id
1 'polypeptide(L)'
;FRQISESMGREVAVGTLGLCIQKDHPALAGFACETYSTPQWYSVVSESKCAVLDSHMPAAYKPIVQMIDNVERNHKLGILFEVAAGNGGKLLICTADYDGLQKAPEGRQLIASMKSYAASEEFAPEMTMEQADFEALFA
;
A
#
# COMPACT_ATOMS: atom_id res chain seq x y z
N PHE A 1 7.59 4.43 -8.20
CA PHE A 1 6.61 3.32 -8.17
C PHE A 1 7.13 2.12 -8.94
N ARG A 2 6.80 0.92 -8.44
CA ARG A 2 7.19 -0.33 -9.08
C ARG A 2 5.96 -1.21 -9.28
N GLN A 3 5.85 -1.84 -10.45
CA GLN A 3 4.77 -2.77 -10.74
C GLN A 3 4.99 -4.09 -9.98
N ILE A 4 3.94 -4.62 -9.35
CA ILE A 4 4.03 -5.82 -8.50
C ILE A 4 4.50 -7.05 -9.27
N SER A 5 4.02 -7.20 -10.50
CA SER A 5 4.35 -8.31 -11.39
C SER A 5 5.53 -8.05 -12.32
N GLU A 6 6.29 -6.96 -12.07
CA GLU A 6 7.40 -6.61 -12.94
C GLU A 6 8.46 -7.70 -12.97
N SER A 7 8.72 -8.21 -14.15
CA SER A 7 9.82 -9.13 -14.42
C SER A 7 11.15 -8.38 -14.35
N MET A 8 12.14 -8.95 -13.68
CA MET A 8 13.50 -8.41 -13.60
C MET A 8 14.31 -8.62 -14.88
N GLY A 9 13.70 -8.51 -16.07
CA GLY A 9 14.36 -8.74 -17.36
C GLY A 9 14.69 -10.21 -17.61
N ARG A 10 14.07 -11.13 -16.87
CA ARG A 10 14.19 -12.58 -17.05
C ARG A 10 12.91 -13.13 -17.69
N GLU A 11 13.02 -14.25 -18.38
CA GLU A 11 11.87 -14.95 -18.97
C GLU A 11 10.86 -15.44 -17.92
N VAL A 12 11.30 -15.61 -16.68
CA VAL A 12 10.44 -15.98 -15.54
C VAL A 12 10.24 -14.74 -14.68
N ALA A 13 9.00 -14.32 -14.55
CA ALA A 13 8.63 -13.22 -13.66
C ALA A 13 8.98 -13.60 -12.20
N VAL A 14 9.96 -12.92 -11.64
CA VAL A 14 10.23 -12.98 -10.21
C VAL A 14 9.34 -11.95 -9.54
N GLY A 15 8.11 -12.35 -9.30
CA GLY A 15 7.10 -11.50 -8.64
C GLY A 15 7.40 -11.30 -7.16
N THR A 16 6.49 -10.65 -6.53
CA THR A 16 6.42 -10.50 -5.07
C THR A 16 5.92 -11.79 -4.41
N LEU A 17 6.23 -11.97 -3.12
CA LEU A 17 5.97 -13.22 -2.40
C LEU A 17 4.63 -13.25 -1.66
N GLY A 18 3.94 -12.10 -1.54
CA GLY A 18 2.68 -11.99 -0.83
C GLY A 18 2.53 -10.65 -0.11
N LEU A 19 1.60 -10.58 0.84
CA LEU A 19 1.29 -9.38 1.61
C LEU A 19 1.60 -9.56 3.09
N CYS A 20 2.05 -8.48 3.72
CA CYS A 20 2.05 -8.30 5.15
C CYS A 20 1.04 -7.18 5.48
N ILE A 21 0.01 -7.49 6.27
CA ILE A 21 -1.16 -6.65 6.48
C ILE A 21 -1.32 -6.35 7.96
N GLN A 22 -1.49 -5.08 8.31
CA GLN A 22 -1.90 -4.66 9.64
C GLN A 22 -3.44 -4.78 9.73
N LYS A 23 -3.95 -6.00 9.89
CA LYS A 23 -5.38 -6.33 9.79
C LYS A 23 -6.27 -5.55 10.75
N ASP A 24 -5.73 -5.16 11.91
CA ASP A 24 -6.47 -4.43 12.94
C ASP A 24 -6.40 -2.91 12.77
N HIS A 25 -5.76 -2.44 11.68
CA HIS A 25 -5.68 -1.00 11.38
C HIS A 25 -7.06 -0.45 11.01
N PRO A 26 -7.48 0.72 11.54
CA PRO A 26 -8.81 1.27 11.29
C PRO A 26 -9.17 1.47 9.81
N ALA A 27 -8.18 1.73 8.96
CA ALA A 27 -8.39 1.82 7.50
C ALA A 27 -8.96 0.53 6.88
N LEU A 28 -8.79 -0.61 7.54
CA LEU A 28 -9.26 -1.92 7.09
C LEU A 28 -10.49 -2.42 7.89
N ALA A 29 -11.04 -1.61 8.79
CA ALA A 29 -12.16 -2.02 9.65
C ALA A 29 -13.39 -2.49 8.86
N GLY A 30 -13.64 -1.94 7.68
CA GLY A 30 -14.71 -2.37 6.77
C GLY A 30 -14.30 -3.43 5.74
N PHE A 31 -13.06 -3.95 5.81
CA PHE A 31 -12.52 -4.90 4.85
C PHE A 31 -11.97 -6.13 5.57
N ALA A 32 -12.72 -7.22 5.55
CA ALA A 32 -12.32 -8.46 6.23
C ALA A 32 -11.02 -9.00 5.62
N CYS A 33 -9.98 -9.09 6.43
CA CYS A 33 -8.66 -9.56 6.02
C CYS A 33 -7.91 -10.24 7.16
N GLU A 34 -6.86 -10.95 6.79
CA GLU A 34 -5.89 -11.54 7.72
C GLU A 34 -4.56 -10.77 7.66
N THR A 35 -3.58 -11.18 8.42
CA THR A 35 -2.23 -10.58 8.39
C THR A 35 -1.44 -10.92 7.12
N TYR A 36 -1.97 -11.76 6.27
CA TYR A 36 -1.38 -12.28 5.03
C TYR A 36 -2.38 -12.21 3.89
N SER A 37 -1.93 -12.41 2.66
CA SER A 37 -2.78 -12.38 1.46
C SER A 37 -3.78 -13.54 1.46
N THR A 38 -5.05 -13.20 1.38
CA THR A 38 -6.19 -14.08 1.16
C THR A 38 -6.79 -13.80 -0.22
N PRO A 39 -7.67 -14.65 -0.79
CA PRO A 39 -8.10 -14.55 -2.19
C PRO A 39 -8.64 -13.18 -2.62
N GLN A 40 -9.32 -12.43 -1.73
CA GLN A 40 -9.85 -11.11 -2.04
C GLN A 40 -8.78 -10.06 -2.39
N TRP A 41 -7.53 -10.28 -2.00
CA TRP A 41 -6.44 -9.40 -2.35
C TRP A 41 -5.96 -9.54 -3.80
N TYR A 42 -6.32 -10.63 -4.47
CA TYR A 42 -5.86 -10.86 -5.83
C TYR A 42 -6.29 -9.73 -6.78
N SER A 43 -7.57 -9.37 -6.77
CA SER A 43 -8.09 -8.27 -7.59
C SER A 43 -7.57 -6.89 -7.18
N VAL A 44 -7.14 -6.75 -5.93
CA VAL A 44 -6.56 -5.49 -5.43
C VAL A 44 -5.14 -5.28 -5.95
N VAL A 45 -4.35 -6.35 -6.05
CA VAL A 45 -2.90 -6.21 -6.28
C VAL A 45 -2.43 -6.60 -7.68
N SER A 46 -3.21 -7.38 -8.44
CA SER A 46 -2.75 -7.98 -9.71
C SER A 46 -2.29 -6.97 -10.75
N GLU A 47 -2.94 -5.81 -10.83
CA GLU A 47 -2.61 -4.73 -11.79
C GLU A 47 -2.05 -3.47 -11.08
N SER A 48 -1.71 -3.60 -9.80
CA SER A 48 -1.28 -2.47 -8.98
C SER A 48 0.22 -2.21 -9.09
N LYS A 49 0.64 -1.03 -8.66
CA LYS A 49 2.03 -0.65 -8.44
C LYS A 49 2.28 -0.51 -6.94
N CYS A 50 3.54 -0.58 -6.55
CA CYS A 50 3.96 -0.31 -5.17
C CYS A 50 4.82 0.95 -5.09
N ALA A 51 4.68 1.68 -4.00
CA ALA A 51 5.65 2.70 -3.62
C ALA A 51 6.88 2.03 -2.99
N VAL A 52 8.07 2.39 -3.43
CA VAL A 52 9.34 1.94 -2.83
C VAL A 52 9.68 2.90 -1.69
N LEU A 53 9.60 2.43 -0.45
CA LEU A 53 9.67 3.28 0.74
C LEU A 53 11.04 3.30 1.43
N ASP A 54 12.02 2.54 0.96
CA ASP A 54 13.30 2.30 1.64
C ASP A 54 14.05 3.59 2.04
N SER A 55 14.18 4.53 1.10
CA SER A 55 14.95 5.76 1.30
C SER A 55 14.10 6.93 1.82
N HIS A 56 12.78 6.75 1.87
CA HIS A 56 11.82 7.84 2.14
C HIS A 56 11.13 7.71 3.49
N MET A 57 11.27 6.56 4.14
CA MET A 57 10.67 6.28 5.43
C MET A 57 11.66 5.58 6.36
N PRO A 58 11.57 5.80 7.67
CA PRO A 58 12.40 5.08 8.65
C PRO A 58 12.26 3.57 8.52
N ALA A 59 13.33 2.84 8.84
CA ALA A 59 13.32 1.38 8.78
C ALA A 59 12.19 0.74 9.62
N ALA A 60 11.85 1.35 10.76
CA ALA A 60 10.78 0.90 11.64
C ALA A 60 9.35 1.16 11.10
N TYR A 61 9.20 2.00 10.08
CA TYR A 61 7.89 2.30 9.51
C TYR A 61 7.23 1.06 8.89
N LYS A 62 5.97 0.84 9.21
CA LYS A 62 5.19 -0.28 8.69
C LYS A 62 4.01 0.27 7.88
N PRO A 63 3.95 0.05 6.56
CA PRO A 63 2.75 0.31 5.78
C PRO A 63 1.55 -0.47 6.31
N ILE A 64 0.34 0.04 6.12
CA ILE A 64 -0.90 -0.67 6.47
C ILE A 64 -1.00 -1.97 5.68
N VAL A 65 -0.68 -1.91 4.37
CA VAL A 65 -0.52 -3.08 3.51
C VAL A 65 0.82 -2.97 2.80
N GLN A 66 1.71 -3.90 3.10
CA GLN A 66 3.02 -4.03 2.51
C GLN A 66 3.06 -5.24 1.58
N MET A 67 3.55 -5.04 0.36
CA MET A 67 3.92 -6.14 -0.52
C MET A 67 5.28 -6.69 -0.10
N ILE A 68 5.39 -7.99 0.08
CA ILE A 68 6.65 -8.66 0.36
C ILE A 68 7.41 -8.83 -0.95
N ASP A 69 8.52 -8.12 -1.09
CA ASP A 69 9.37 -8.22 -2.27
C ASP A 69 10.09 -9.56 -2.33
N ASN A 70 10.69 -9.86 -3.47
CA ASN A 70 11.50 -11.06 -3.62
C ASN A 70 12.85 -10.91 -2.91
N VAL A 71 13.53 -12.03 -2.72
CA VAL A 71 14.80 -12.10 -1.96
C VAL A 71 15.97 -11.38 -2.62
N GLU A 72 15.87 -11.09 -3.93
CA GLU A 72 16.95 -10.42 -4.67
C GLU A 72 16.90 -8.90 -4.51
N ARG A 73 15.70 -8.33 -4.35
CA ARG A 73 15.49 -6.87 -4.24
C ARG A 73 15.29 -6.43 -2.80
N ASN A 74 14.43 -7.15 -2.09
CA ASN A 74 14.09 -6.92 -0.68
C ASN A 74 13.73 -5.47 -0.33
N HIS A 75 12.96 -4.80 -1.20
CA HIS A 75 12.49 -3.46 -0.95
C HIS A 75 11.28 -3.45 0.00
N LYS A 76 11.12 -2.36 0.74
CA LYS A 76 9.89 -2.06 1.48
C LYS A 76 8.86 -1.48 0.51
N LEU A 77 7.91 -2.29 0.10
CA LEU A 77 6.91 -1.95 -0.92
C LEU A 77 5.57 -1.63 -0.26
N GLY A 78 5.15 -0.36 -0.31
CA GLY A 78 3.86 0.09 0.22
C GLY A 78 2.76 0.03 -0.84
N ILE A 79 1.62 -0.60 -0.51
CA ILE A 79 0.38 -0.57 -1.29
C ILE A 79 -0.62 0.39 -0.65
N LEU A 80 -0.83 0.26 0.63
CA LEU A 80 -1.65 1.17 1.43
C LEU A 80 -0.81 1.65 2.61
N PHE A 81 -0.67 2.95 2.74
CA PHE A 81 0.09 3.55 3.83
C PHE A 81 -0.37 4.98 4.10
N GLU A 82 -0.02 5.49 5.26
CA GLU A 82 -0.40 6.83 5.67
C GLU A 82 0.81 7.61 6.17
N VAL A 83 0.78 8.91 5.96
CA VAL A 83 1.80 9.84 6.45
C VAL A 83 1.20 11.19 6.80
N ALA A 84 1.79 11.86 7.77
CA ALA A 84 1.57 13.28 7.99
C ALA A 84 2.46 14.06 7.03
N ALA A 85 1.93 15.06 6.36
CA ALA A 85 2.70 15.98 5.55
C ALA A 85 3.37 17.04 6.44
N GLY A 86 4.55 17.53 6.07
CA GLY A 86 5.30 18.53 6.83
C GLY A 86 4.55 19.85 7.06
N ASN A 87 3.51 20.12 6.28
CA ASN A 87 2.62 21.30 6.43
C ASN A 87 1.41 21.05 7.37
N GLY A 88 1.35 19.90 8.06
CA GLY A 88 0.24 19.51 8.93
C GLY A 88 -0.90 18.78 8.23
N GLY A 89 -0.81 18.52 6.94
CA GLY A 89 -1.77 17.68 6.20
C GLY A 89 -1.64 16.21 6.56
N LYS A 90 -2.66 15.43 6.23
CA LYS A 90 -2.67 13.98 6.41
C LYS A 90 -2.94 13.32 5.06
N LEU A 91 -2.17 12.30 4.73
CA LEU A 91 -2.29 11.57 3.47
C LEU A 91 -2.50 10.09 3.74
N LEU A 92 -3.56 9.53 3.17
CA LEU A 92 -3.76 8.10 3.04
C LEU A 92 -3.52 7.74 1.57
N ILE A 93 -2.49 6.96 1.31
CA ILE A 93 -2.00 6.66 -0.03
C ILE A 93 -2.29 5.20 -0.35
N CYS A 94 -3.03 4.98 -1.43
CA CYS A 94 -3.28 3.65 -1.99
C CYS A 94 -2.75 3.62 -3.42
N THR A 95 -1.85 2.69 -3.71
CA THR A 95 -1.21 2.54 -5.03
C THR A 95 -1.88 1.47 -5.90
N ALA A 96 -2.97 0.86 -5.41
CA ALA A 96 -3.77 -0.06 -6.18
C ALA A 96 -4.47 0.65 -7.36
N ASP A 97 -4.72 -0.08 -8.45
CA ASP A 97 -5.45 0.46 -9.60
C ASP A 97 -6.90 0.79 -9.19
N TYR A 98 -7.20 2.08 -9.10
CA TYR A 98 -8.50 2.54 -8.65
C TYR A 98 -9.65 2.11 -9.57
N ASP A 99 -9.43 2.16 -10.88
CA ASP A 99 -10.45 1.76 -11.86
C ASP A 99 -10.70 0.25 -11.81
N GLY A 100 -9.65 -0.53 -11.59
CA GLY A 100 -9.74 -1.97 -11.35
C GLY A 100 -10.50 -2.29 -10.06
N LEU A 101 -10.19 -1.59 -8.96
CA LEU A 101 -10.87 -1.77 -7.67
C LEU A 101 -12.38 -1.54 -7.77
N GLN A 102 -12.82 -0.56 -8.54
CA GLN A 102 -14.25 -0.26 -8.69
C GLN A 102 -15.03 -1.39 -9.38
N LYS A 103 -14.38 -2.21 -10.19
CA LYS A 103 -15.02 -3.30 -10.95
C LYS A 103 -15.29 -4.53 -10.08
N ALA A 104 -14.50 -4.75 -9.04
CA ALA A 104 -14.60 -5.91 -8.15
C ALA A 104 -15.35 -5.56 -6.85
N PRO A 105 -16.22 -6.44 -6.33
CA PRO A 105 -16.92 -6.21 -5.06
C PRO A 105 -15.96 -5.95 -3.89
N GLU A 106 -14.91 -6.74 -3.76
CA GLU A 106 -13.87 -6.60 -2.74
C GLU A 106 -13.11 -5.27 -2.90
N GLY A 107 -12.83 -4.83 -4.12
CA GLY A 107 -12.20 -3.54 -4.37
C GLY A 107 -13.09 -2.37 -3.93
N ARG A 108 -14.39 -2.42 -4.23
CA ARG A 108 -15.35 -1.41 -3.76
C ARG A 108 -15.44 -1.39 -2.24
N GLN A 109 -15.39 -2.56 -1.59
CA GLN A 109 -15.40 -2.66 -0.14
C GLN A 109 -14.14 -2.04 0.48
N LEU A 110 -12.97 -2.29 -0.10
CA LEU A 110 -11.72 -1.66 0.33
C LEU A 110 -11.78 -0.14 0.19
N ILE A 111 -12.26 0.37 -0.95
CA ILE A 111 -12.44 1.81 -1.16
C ILE A 111 -13.37 2.41 -0.10
N ALA A 112 -14.49 1.76 0.20
CA ALA A 112 -15.43 2.23 1.22
C ALA A 112 -14.78 2.28 2.61
N SER A 113 -14.02 1.25 2.99
CA SER A 113 -13.28 1.19 4.25
C SER A 113 -12.26 2.34 4.36
N MET A 114 -11.44 2.54 3.33
CA MET A 114 -10.46 3.63 3.29
C MET A 114 -11.10 5.02 3.40
N LYS A 115 -12.21 5.24 2.68
CA LYS A 115 -12.94 6.52 2.73
C LYS A 115 -13.54 6.79 4.11
N SER A 116 -14.12 5.77 4.73
CA SER A 116 -14.66 5.87 6.08
C SER A 116 -13.57 6.25 7.09
N TYR A 117 -12.43 5.59 7.01
CA TYR A 117 -11.27 5.90 7.85
C TYR A 117 -10.75 7.32 7.63
N ALA A 118 -10.52 7.71 6.39
CA ALA A 118 -10.01 9.05 6.05
C ALA A 118 -10.91 10.20 6.52
N ALA A 119 -12.23 9.94 6.66
CA ALA A 119 -13.21 10.89 7.17
C ALA A 119 -13.35 10.84 8.70
N SER A 120 -12.70 9.91 9.38
CA SER A 120 -12.82 9.72 10.83
C SER A 120 -11.78 10.53 11.62
N GLU A 121 -12.02 10.68 12.93
CA GLU A 121 -11.04 11.26 13.85
C GLU A 121 -9.84 10.32 14.11
N GLU A 122 -10.01 9.03 13.85
CA GLU A 122 -8.95 8.02 13.98
C GLU A 122 -7.85 8.18 12.94
N PHE A 123 -8.11 8.91 11.84
CA PHE A 123 -7.10 9.21 10.83
C PHE A 123 -6.08 10.20 11.39
N ALA A 124 -5.04 9.67 12.02
CA ALA A 124 -3.99 10.43 12.68
C ALA A 124 -2.61 9.79 12.45
N PRO A 125 -2.05 9.89 11.22
CA PRO A 125 -0.75 9.31 10.91
C PRO A 125 0.34 9.89 11.81
N GLU A 126 1.14 9.01 12.42
CA GLU A 126 2.20 9.40 13.35
C GLU A 126 3.51 9.80 12.64
N MET A 127 3.75 9.22 11.46
CA MET A 127 5.00 9.44 10.73
C MET A 127 4.86 10.55 9.71
N THR A 128 5.79 11.49 9.77
CA THR A 128 5.86 12.61 8.81
C THR A 128 6.70 12.21 7.59
N MET A 129 6.23 12.57 6.42
CA MET A 129 6.98 12.52 5.17
C MET A 129 7.17 13.94 4.65
N GLU A 130 8.40 14.30 4.34
CA GLU A 130 8.72 15.59 3.76
C GLU A 130 8.27 15.64 2.29
N GLN A 131 7.99 16.84 1.79
CA GLN A 131 7.51 17.03 0.42
C GLN A 131 8.46 16.45 -0.61
N ALA A 132 9.77 16.62 -0.43
CA ALA A 132 10.78 16.10 -1.33
C ALA A 132 10.76 14.56 -1.44
N ASP A 133 10.56 13.87 -0.31
CA ASP A 133 10.43 12.41 -0.27
C ASP A 133 9.13 11.96 -0.96
N PHE A 134 8.04 12.69 -0.74
CA PHE A 134 6.77 12.41 -1.41
C PHE A 134 6.91 12.57 -2.93
N GLU A 135 7.50 13.67 -3.41
CA GLU A 135 7.73 13.89 -4.84
C GLU A 135 8.63 12.81 -5.45
N ALA A 136 9.66 12.37 -4.72
CA ALA A 136 10.57 11.32 -5.17
C ALA A 136 9.89 9.94 -5.35
N LEU A 137 8.78 9.67 -4.66
CA LEU A 137 8.00 8.45 -4.88
C LEU A 137 7.38 8.37 -6.29
N PHE A 138 7.21 9.51 -6.97
CA PHE A 138 6.56 9.61 -8.28
C PHE A 138 7.55 9.92 -9.42
N ALA A 139 8.81 10.11 -9.08
CA ALA A 139 9.88 10.41 -10.04
C ALA A 139 10.27 9.19 -10.90
#